data_a53eaa7c7850642deb39cd1a43d0e7ca
#
_entry.id   a53eaa7c7850642deb39cd1a43d0e7ca
#
_cell.length_a   1.000
_cell.length_b   1.000
_cell.length_c   1.000
_cell.angle_alpha   90.00
_cell.angle_beta   90.00
_cell.angle_gamma   90.00
#
_symmetry.space_group_name_H-M   'P 1'
#
loop_
_entity.id
_entity.type
_entity.pdbx_description
1 polymer ?
#
loop_
_entity_poly.entity_id
_entity_poly.type
_entity_poly.pdbx_seq_one_letter_code
_entity_poly.pdbx_strand_id
1 'polypeptide(L)'
;MRNLALIVLNYCAYGDCVACVDRLLSFRKDYHIIIVDNHSPDTSFEKLKERYDGTGVDVLQTSANLGYSAGNNFGILFAIDRYQADTVGIVNPDILIPEGSVISVMTEKLYSDPSYALIGGCVIDAEGNYDPNASAWDIPSRSELWKGHCLPGRKKRKKAFVCPVIAPKIAQVDCVAGCFFLAKVSCLKEMDFLDENTFLYNEENILGIRCKQKGYREVLALDQFYVHNHRSGKKSDEKFLQKIHATRHSYRSRQYLCKKYYRSKGLMMLWLTERINRVYLALAFIKNKIFR
;
A
#
# COMPACT_ATOMS: atom_id res chain seq x y z
N MET A 1 -16.20 22.21 2.65
CA MET A 1 -16.11 20.80 2.23
C MET A 1 -14.66 20.45 2.02
N ARG A 2 -14.20 19.23 2.26
CA ARG A 2 -12.81 18.85 2.05
C ARG A 2 -12.63 18.45 0.59
N ASN A 3 -11.55 18.92 -0.05
CA ASN A 3 -11.21 18.53 -1.41
C ASN A 3 -10.46 17.19 -1.35
N LEU A 4 -11.20 16.09 -1.50
CA LEU A 4 -10.65 14.74 -1.47
C LEU A 4 -10.40 14.24 -2.89
N ALA A 5 -9.21 13.68 -3.13
CA ALA A 5 -8.89 12.94 -4.34
C ALA A 5 -8.46 11.51 -4.01
N LEU A 6 -9.01 10.54 -4.72
CA LEU A 6 -8.67 9.12 -4.62
C LEU A 6 -7.74 8.73 -5.77
N ILE A 7 -6.57 8.21 -5.45
CA ILE A 7 -5.57 7.77 -6.41
C ILE A 7 -5.62 6.26 -6.52
N VAL A 8 -5.86 5.75 -7.73
CA VAL A 8 -5.87 4.32 -8.06
C VAL A 8 -4.67 4.03 -8.96
N LEU A 9 -3.64 3.38 -8.41
CA LEU A 9 -2.42 3.06 -9.15
C LEU A 9 -2.58 1.74 -9.90
N ASN A 10 -2.62 1.79 -11.23
CA ASN A 10 -2.69 0.61 -12.09
C ASN A 10 -1.32 0.18 -12.61
N TYR A 11 -1.07 -1.12 -12.62
CA TYR A 11 0.00 -1.76 -13.39
C TYR A 11 -0.43 -3.15 -13.85
N CYS A 12 -0.73 -3.32 -15.13
CA CYS A 12 -1.23 -4.57 -15.73
C CYS A 12 -2.44 -5.18 -15.00
N ALA A 13 -3.31 -4.35 -14.42
CA ALA A 13 -4.45 -4.78 -13.60
C ALA A 13 -5.77 -4.13 -14.09
N TYR A 14 -5.94 -3.97 -15.40
CA TYR A 14 -7.08 -3.29 -16.01
C TYR A 14 -8.43 -3.70 -15.41
N GLY A 15 -8.71 -5.00 -15.33
CA GLY A 15 -10.01 -5.50 -14.84
C GLY A 15 -10.27 -5.17 -13.38
N ASP A 16 -9.25 -5.24 -12.52
CA ASP A 16 -9.37 -4.87 -11.10
C ASP A 16 -9.51 -3.35 -10.96
N CYS A 17 -8.74 -2.58 -11.75
CA CYS A 17 -8.84 -1.12 -11.78
C CYS A 17 -10.25 -0.66 -12.17
N VAL A 18 -10.83 -1.23 -13.21
CA VAL A 18 -12.21 -0.95 -13.64
C VAL A 18 -13.21 -1.28 -12.53
N ALA A 19 -13.11 -2.46 -11.93
CA ALA A 19 -14.04 -2.86 -10.86
C ALA A 19 -13.95 -1.91 -9.64
N CYS A 20 -12.75 -1.50 -9.27
CA CYS A 20 -12.52 -0.55 -8.19
C CYS A 20 -13.11 0.83 -8.51
N VAL A 21 -12.76 1.40 -9.65
CA VAL A 21 -13.19 2.75 -10.06
C VAL A 21 -14.70 2.83 -10.29
N ASP A 22 -15.30 1.84 -10.97
CA ASP A 22 -16.75 1.78 -11.17
C ASP A 22 -17.49 1.71 -9.82
N ARG A 23 -16.91 0.99 -8.85
CA ARG A 23 -17.44 0.94 -7.48
C ARG A 23 -17.37 2.30 -6.80
N LEU A 24 -16.23 3.01 -6.89
CA LEU A 24 -16.09 4.36 -6.35
C LEU A 24 -17.06 5.34 -6.98
N LEU A 25 -17.24 5.31 -8.31
CA LEU A 25 -18.20 6.14 -9.03
C LEU A 25 -19.65 5.86 -8.60
N SER A 26 -19.98 4.61 -8.28
CA SER A 26 -21.34 4.23 -7.86
C SER A 26 -21.79 4.89 -6.55
N PHE A 27 -20.86 5.36 -5.73
CA PHE A 27 -21.17 6.03 -4.47
C PHE A 27 -21.66 7.47 -4.65
N ARG A 28 -21.46 8.08 -5.82
CA ARG A 28 -21.91 9.46 -6.15
C ARG A 28 -21.52 10.47 -5.08
N LYS A 29 -20.28 10.43 -4.60
CA LYS A 29 -19.73 11.31 -3.57
C LYS A 29 -18.87 12.41 -4.19
N ASP A 30 -18.73 13.52 -3.46
CA ASP A 30 -17.89 14.65 -3.85
C ASP A 30 -16.42 14.37 -3.58
N TYR A 31 -15.79 13.58 -4.45
CA TYR A 31 -14.35 13.39 -4.51
C TYR A 31 -13.89 13.19 -5.95
N HIS A 32 -12.65 13.53 -6.21
CA HIS A 32 -12.03 13.30 -7.51
C HIS A 32 -11.42 11.90 -7.57
N ILE A 33 -11.50 11.24 -8.71
CA ILE A 33 -10.86 9.94 -8.94
C ILE A 33 -9.77 10.11 -9.99
N ILE A 34 -8.57 9.67 -9.66
CA ILE A 34 -7.39 9.76 -10.51
C ILE A 34 -6.82 8.36 -10.67
N ILE A 35 -6.86 7.84 -11.87
CA ILE A 35 -6.17 6.61 -12.25
C ILE A 35 -4.76 7.00 -12.71
N VAL A 36 -3.76 6.37 -12.12
CA VAL A 36 -2.38 6.47 -12.58
C VAL A 36 -1.96 5.13 -13.15
N ASP A 37 -1.83 5.03 -14.46
CA ASP A 37 -1.20 3.87 -15.09
C ASP A 37 0.32 3.98 -14.96
N ASN A 38 0.92 3.06 -14.24
CA ASN A 38 2.36 3.07 -13.94
C ASN A 38 3.18 2.50 -15.10
N HIS A 39 2.89 2.96 -16.31
CA HIS A 39 3.52 2.52 -17.57
C HIS A 39 3.34 1.02 -17.82
N SER A 40 2.09 0.56 -17.80
CA SER A 40 1.77 -0.82 -18.13
C SER A 40 2.24 -1.17 -19.56
N PRO A 41 2.92 -2.30 -19.77
CA PRO A 41 3.38 -2.72 -21.09
C PRO A 41 2.26 -3.32 -21.95
N ASP A 42 1.08 -3.50 -21.38
CA ASP A 42 -0.13 -3.94 -22.09
C ASP A 42 -1.01 -2.74 -22.49
N THR A 43 -2.19 -3.00 -23.03
CA THR A 43 -3.14 -1.96 -23.47
C THR A 43 -4.00 -1.40 -22.33
N SER A 44 -3.54 -1.50 -21.07
CA SER A 44 -4.32 -1.04 -19.90
C SER A 44 -4.61 0.46 -19.95
N PHE A 45 -3.58 1.25 -20.28
CA PHE A 45 -3.69 2.72 -20.29
C PHE A 45 -4.72 3.20 -21.32
N GLU A 46 -4.59 2.75 -22.57
CA GLU A 46 -5.49 3.15 -23.67
C GLU A 46 -6.95 2.78 -23.35
N LYS A 47 -7.16 1.56 -22.86
CA LYS A 47 -8.49 1.07 -22.48
C LYS A 47 -9.08 1.84 -21.30
N LEU A 48 -8.29 2.19 -20.29
CA LEU A 48 -8.75 3.00 -19.15
C LEU A 48 -9.10 4.42 -19.62
N LYS A 49 -8.26 5.01 -20.47
CA LYS A 49 -8.50 6.35 -21.02
C LYS A 49 -9.78 6.40 -21.85
N GLU A 50 -10.00 5.43 -22.74
CA GLU A 50 -11.22 5.32 -23.54
C GLU A 50 -12.45 5.10 -22.66
N ARG A 51 -12.37 4.21 -21.68
CA ARG A 51 -13.51 3.89 -20.80
C ARG A 51 -14.00 5.06 -19.98
N TYR A 52 -13.07 5.85 -19.46
CA TYR A 52 -13.39 6.95 -18.53
C TYR A 52 -13.41 8.32 -19.19
N ASP A 53 -13.30 8.39 -20.51
CA ASP A 53 -13.44 9.65 -21.23
C ASP A 53 -14.81 10.30 -20.94
N GLY A 54 -14.80 11.61 -20.64
CA GLY A 54 -16.00 12.38 -20.31
C GLY A 54 -16.69 12.02 -18.97
N THR A 55 -16.17 11.08 -18.18
CA THR A 55 -16.78 10.65 -16.90
C THR A 55 -16.39 11.51 -15.68
N GLY A 56 -15.41 12.40 -15.84
CA GLY A 56 -14.81 13.15 -14.72
C GLY A 56 -13.73 12.39 -13.95
N VAL A 57 -13.34 11.20 -14.40
CA VAL A 57 -12.17 10.48 -13.90
C VAL A 57 -10.94 10.88 -14.71
N ASP A 58 -9.87 11.31 -14.05
CA ASP A 58 -8.61 11.55 -14.73
C ASP A 58 -7.85 10.25 -14.92
N VAL A 59 -7.30 10.05 -16.12
CA VAL A 59 -6.46 8.89 -16.44
C VAL A 59 -5.09 9.40 -16.89
N LEU A 60 -4.08 9.15 -16.07
CA LEU A 60 -2.71 9.58 -16.25
C LEU A 60 -1.80 8.39 -16.51
N GLN A 61 -0.66 8.62 -17.18
CA GLN A 61 0.37 7.61 -17.35
C GLN A 61 1.73 8.18 -16.93
N THR A 62 2.50 7.39 -16.19
CA THR A 62 3.89 7.72 -15.85
C THR A 62 4.83 7.43 -17.03
N SER A 63 6.02 8.04 -17.05
CA SER A 63 7.01 7.84 -18.13
C SER A 63 7.66 6.46 -18.12
N ALA A 64 7.60 5.74 -16.99
CA ALA A 64 8.13 4.40 -16.79
C ALA A 64 7.42 3.75 -15.59
N ASN A 65 7.59 2.44 -15.36
CA ASN A 65 7.17 1.83 -14.11
C ASN A 65 8.06 2.32 -12.96
N LEU A 66 7.57 3.31 -12.22
CA LEU A 66 8.29 4.00 -11.15
C LEU A 66 8.19 3.27 -9.79
N GLY A 67 7.41 2.20 -9.71
CA GLY A 67 7.08 1.52 -8.45
C GLY A 67 5.92 2.18 -7.71
N TYR A 68 5.63 1.68 -6.50
CA TYR A 68 4.44 2.07 -5.74
C TYR A 68 4.48 3.54 -5.29
N SER A 69 5.57 3.94 -4.61
CA SER A 69 5.66 5.29 -4.02
C SER A 69 5.63 6.38 -5.07
N ALA A 70 6.48 6.28 -6.09
CA ALA A 70 6.58 7.32 -7.11
C ALA A 70 5.33 7.37 -8.01
N GLY A 71 4.71 6.22 -8.32
CA GLY A 71 3.45 6.18 -9.04
C GLY A 71 2.31 6.86 -8.28
N ASN A 72 2.19 6.59 -6.98
CA ASN A 72 1.20 7.26 -6.13
C ASN A 72 1.51 8.75 -5.95
N ASN A 73 2.79 9.12 -5.74
CA ASN A 73 3.18 10.55 -5.66
C ASN A 73 2.81 11.32 -6.92
N PHE A 74 2.96 10.72 -8.10
CA PHE A 74 2.55 11.33 -9.36
C PHE A 74 1.06 11.71 -9.34
N GLY A 75 0.20 10.80 -8.88
CA GLY A 75 -1.23 11.07 -8.70
C GLY A 75 -1.53 12.10 -7.60
N ILE A 76 -0.81 12.03 -6.47
CA ILE A 76 -0.95 12.98 -5.35
C ILE A 76 -0.60 14.40 -5.82
N LEU A 77 0.52 14.58 -6.52
CA LEU A 77 0.94 15.88 -7.02
C LEU A 77 -0.03 16.46 -8.04
N PHE A 78 -0.56 15.62 -8.93
CA PHE A 78 -1.63 16.01 -9.85
C PHE A 78 -2.89 16.44 -9.10
N ALA A 79 -3.32 15.71 -8.06
CA ALA A 79 -4.48 16.07 -7.24
C ALA A 79 -4.30 17.44 -6.55
N ILE A 80 -3.10 17.72 -6.07
CA ILE A 80 -2.77 19.00 -5.44
C ILE A 80 -2.83 20.14 -6.46
N ASP A 81 -2.21 19.95 -7.62
CA ASP A 81 -2.13 20.98 -8.66
C ASP A 81 -3.51 21.24 -9.29
N ARG A 82 -4.17 20.19 -9.72
CA ARG A 82 -5.43 20.26 -10.49
C ARG A 82 -6.64 20.61 -9.65
N TYR A 83 -6.74 20.04 -8.44
CA TYR A 83 -7.92 20.11 -7.60
C TYR A 83 -7.72 20.84 -6.28
N GLN A 84 -6.50 21.31 -5.99
CA GLN A 84 -6.16 21.88 -4.69
C GLN A 84 -6.57 20.92 -3.53
N ALA A 85 -6.37 19.62 -3.75
CA ALA A 85 -6.75 18.59 -2.79
C ALA A 85 -6.10 18.85 -1.42
N ASP A 86 -6.87 18.87 -0.37
CA ASP A 86 -6.39 18.92 1.02
C ASP A 86 -6.27 17.53 1.65
N THR A 87 -6.94 16.55 1.05
CA THR A 87 -6.96 15.14 1.45
C THR A 87 -6.76 14.26 0.23
N VAL A 88 -5.93 13.26 0.36
CA VAL A 88 -5.75 12.23 -0.66
C VAL A 88 -6.01 10.85 -0.09
N GLY A 89 -6.58 9.97 -0.90
CA GLY A 89 -6.74 8.55 -0.59
C GLY A 89 -5.95 7.71 -1.58
N ILE A 90 -5.14 6.79 -1.10
CA ILE A 90 -4.54 5.75 -1.92
C ILE A 90 -5.47 4.54 -1.89
N VAL A 91 -5.81 4.01 -3.06
CA VAL A 91 -6.70 2.85 -3.20
C VAL A 91 -6.08 1.89 -4.21
N ASN A 92 -5.64 0.73 -3.76
CA ASN A 92 -5.16 -0.30 -4.70
C ASN A 92 -6.31 -0.84 -5.54
N PRO A 93 -6.09 -1.25 -6.80
CA PRO A 93 -7.13 -1.77 -7.68
C PRO A 93 -7.87 -3.01 -7.15
N ASP A 94 -7.24 -3.81 -6.32
CA ASP A 94 -7.79 -5.05 -5.74
C ASP A 94 -8.53 -4.82 -4.39
N ILE A 95 -8.83 -3.56 -4.07
CA ILE A 95 -9.62 -3.19 -2.90
C ILE A 95 -11.10 -3.09 -3.25
N LEU A 96 -11.94 -3.70 -2.42
CA LEU A 96 -13.38 -3.53 -2.46
C LEU A 96 -13.87 -2.77 -1.22
N ILE A 97 -14.28 -1.52 -1.44
CA ILE A 97 -14.94 -0.69 -0.42
C ILE A 97 -16.44 -1.02 -0.46
N PRO A 98 -17.05 -1.47 0.66
CA PRO A 98 -18.43 -1.94 0.64
C PRO A 98 -19.44 -0.81 0.38
N GLU A 99 -19.19 0.38 0.93
CA GLU A 99 -20.08 1.54 0.81
C GLU A 99 -19.33 2.87 0.91
N GLY A 100 -19.90 3.93 0.32
CA GLY A 100 -19.26 5.25 0.29
C GLY A 100 -19.15 5.93 1.65
N SER A 101 -19.92 5.50 2.65
CA SER A 101 -19.83 5.97 4.04
C SER A 101 -18.47 5.68 4.67
N VAL A 102 -17.78 4.59 4.28
CA VAL A 102 -16.43 4.27 4.73
C VAL A 102 -15.47 5.44 4.50
N ILE A 103 -15.46 6.01 3.30
CA ILE A 103 -14.58 7.13 2.94
C ILE A 103 -14.94 8.38 3.73
N SER A 104 -16.23 8.74 3.83
CA SER A 104 -16.65 9.94 4.55
C SER A 104 -16.39 9.85 6.05
N VAL A 105 -16.68 8.71 6.69
CA VAL A 105 -16.39 8.49 8.11
C VAL A 105 -14.90 8.49 8.40
N MET A 106 -14.09 7.86 7.54
CA MET A 106 -12.64 7.93 7.67
C MET A 106 -12.12 9.36 7.53
N THR A 107 -12.68 10.15 6.60
CA THR A 107 -12.31 11.56 6.44
C THR A 107 -12.66 12.37 7.70
N GLU A 108 -13.85 12.23 8.25
CA GLU A 108 -14.25 12.90 9.48
C GLU A 108 -13.33 12.55 10.65
N LYS A 109 -13.04 11.26 10.84
CA LYS A 109 -12.12 10.78 11.87
C LYS A 109 -10.69 11.29 11.68
N LEU A 110 -10.18 11.36 10.45
CA LEU A 110 -8.87 11.90 10.15
C LEU A 110 -8.71 13.35 10.61
N TYR A 111 -9.78 14.13 10.51
CA TYR A 111 -9.79 15.54 10.90
C TYR A 111 -10.28 15.79 12.33
N SER A 112 -10.62 14.76 13.10
CA SER A 112 -11.05 14.91 14.50
C SER A 112 -9.90 15.32 15.43
N ASP A 113 -8.65 15.13 15.01
CA ASP A 113 -7.46 15.55 15.75
C ASP A 113 -6.42 16.11 14.76
N PRO A 114 -5.81 17.28 15.02
CA PRO A 114 -4.78 17.86 14.13
C PRO A 114 -3.54 17.00 13.99
N SER A 115 -3.21 16.17 14.98
CA SER A 115 -2.04 15.28 14.97
C SER A 115 -2.21 14.03 14.08
N TYR A 116 -3.43 13.69 13.66
CA TYR A 116 -3.65 12.56 12.76
C TYR A 116 -3.24 12.94 11.35
N ALA A 117 -2.22 12.26 10.80
CA ALA A 117 -1.73 12.49 9.44
C ALA A 117 -2.35 11.51 8.43
N LEU A 118 -2.51 10.24 8.85
CA LEU A 118 -3.05 9.17 8.03
C LEU A 118 -4.09 8.38 8.80
N ILE A 119 -5.07 7.85 8.07
CA ILE A 119 -6.07 6.92 8.61
C ILE A 119 -6.27 5.73 7.67
N GLY A 120 -6.17 4.52 8.22
CA GLY A 120 -6.54 3.28 7.54
C GLY A 120 -7.88 2.74 8.04
N GLY A 121 -8.45 1.80 7.29
CA GLY A 121 -9.57 0.98 7.72
C GLY A 121 -9.14 -0.44 8.11
N CYS A 122 -10.07 -1.24 8.58
CA CYS A 122 -9.85 -2.64 8.93
C CYS A 122 -9.98 -3.54 7.69
N VAL A 123 -8.97 -4.36 7.42
CA VAL A 123 -9.01 -5.37 6.35
C VAL A 123 -9.83 -6.56 6.80
N ILE A 124 -10.78 -6.96 5.98
CA ILE A 124 -11.51 -8.23 6.11
C ILE A 124 -11.22 -9.13 4.91
N ASP A 125 -11.29 -10.44 5.11
CA ASP A 125 -11.23 -11.40 4.02
C ASP A 125 -12.58 -11.51 3.28
N ALA A 126 -12.64 -12.35 2.23
CA ALA A 126 -13.87 -12.55 1.46
C ALA A 126 -15.01 -13.17 2.28
N GLU A 127 -14.68 -13.84 3.36
CA GLU A 127 -15.62 -14.44 4.33
C GLU A 127 -16.07 -13.46 5.41
N GLY A 128 -15.52 -12.24 5.43
CA GLY A 128 -15.83 -11.19 6.39
C GLY A 128 -15.05 -11.25 7.70
N ASN A 129 -14.02 -12.12 7.80
CA ASN A 129 -13.19 -12.18 8.99
C ASN A 129 -12.15 -11.07 9.03
N TYR A 130 -12.03 -10.40 10.17
CA TYR A 130 -11.06 -9.33 10.37
C TYR A 130 -9.62 -9.86 10.47
N ASP A 131 -8.70 -9.32 9.68
CA ASP A 131 -7.25 -9.57 9.80
C ASP A 131 -6.54 -8.32 10.37
N PRO A 132 -6.28 -8.30 11.69
CA PRO A 132 -5.59 -7.17 12.32
C PRO A 132 -4.17 -6.96 11.80
N ASN A 133 -3.48 -8.05 11.38
CA ASN A 133 -2.11 -7.97 10.88
C ASN A 133 -2.02 -7.54 9.42
N ALA A 134 -3.13 -7.59 8.67
CA ALA A 134 -3.24 -7.03 7.33
C ALA A 134 -3.66 -5.56 7.37
N SER A 135 -4.28 -5.09 8.46
CA SER A 135 -4.79 -3.73 8.60
C SER A 135 -3.73 -2.72 9.06
N ALA A 136 -2.90 -3.12 10.02
CA ALA A 136 -1.88 -2.26 10.62
C ALA A 136 -0.78 -3.07 11.33
N TRP A 137 0.36 -2.44 11.62
CA TRP A 137 1.47 -3.06 12.36
C TRP A 137 2.40 -2.02 12.97
N ASP A 138 3.28 -2.47 13.88
CA ASP A 138 4.36 -1.65 14.42
C ASP A 138 5.52 -1.52 13.42
N ILE A 139 6.20 -0.37 13.42
CA ILE A 139 7.45 -0.19 12.69
C ILE A 139 8.41 -1.32 13.08
N PRO A 140 8.89 -2.13 12.11
CA PRO A 140 9.73 -3.26 12.43
C PRO A 140 11.02 -2.84 13.12
N SER A 141 11.35 -3.49 14.22
CA SER A 141 12.67 -3.34 14.84
C SER A 141 13.78 -3.78 13.88
N ARG A 142 15.00 -3.32 14.15
CA ARG A 142 16.18 -3.74 13.37
C ARG A 142 16.29 -5.25 13.19
N SER A 143 16.00 -6.01 14.24
CA SER A 143 16.08 -7.49 14.18
C SER A 143 14.96 -8.10 13.35
N GLU A 144 13.80 -7.49 13.31
CA GLU A 144 12.66 -7.96 12.52
C GLU A 144 12.87 -7.74 11.02
N LEU A 145 13.63 -6.72 10.62
CA LEU A 145 13.96 -6.48 9.21
C LEU A 145 14.66 -7.67 8.58
N TRP A 146 15.69 -8.23 9.20
CA TRP A 146 16.39 -9.39 8.66
C TRP A 146 15.69 -10.72 8.99
N LYS A 147 15.09 -10.87 10.19
CA LYS A 147 14.31 -12.06 10.55
C LYS A 147 13.08 -12.22 9.65
N GLY A 148 12.41 -11.11 9.32
CA GLY A 148 11.27 -11.10 8.41
C GLY A 148 11.65 -11.49 6.97
N HIS A 149 12.93 -11.40 6.61
CA HIS A 149 13.45 -11.83 5.31
C HIS A 149 13.90 -13.29 5.31
N CYS A 150 14.03 -13.93 6.48
CA CYS A 150 14.47 -15.32 6.62
C CYS A 150 13.35 -16.31 6.33
N LEU A 151 13.68 -17.26 5.43
CA LEU A 151 13.06 -18.55 5.15
C LEU A 151 11.55 -18.55 4.84
N PRO A 152 11.22 -18.85 3.58
CA PRO A 152 9.86 -19.24 3.22
C PRO A 152 9.53 -20.58 3.89
N GLY A 153 8.47 -20.63 4.66
CA GLY A 153 7.93 -21.88 5.21
C GLY A 153 7.80 -21.93 6.73
N ARG A 154 8.42 -21.06 7.50
CA ARG A 154 8.14 -20.96 8.92
C ARG A 154 6.83 -20.21 9.10
N LYS A 155 5.71 -20.93 9.32
CA LYS A 155 4.46 -20.32 9.80
C LYS A 155 4.79 -19.66 11.16
N LYS A 156 5.14 -18.36 11.15
CA LYS A 156 5.18 -17.59 12.39
C LYS A 156 3.73 -17.60 12.88
N ARG A 157 3.50 -18.07 14.10
CA ARG A 157 2.30 -17.65 14.85
C ARG A 157 2.41 -16.12 14.94
N LYS A 158 1.73 -15.43 14.05
CA LYS A 158 1.61 -13.98 14.14
C LYS A 158 0.82 -13.73 15.43
N LYS A 159 1.45 -13.10 16.40
CA LYS A 159 0.73 -12.52 17.54
C LYS A 159 -0.24 -11.51 16.90
N ALA A 160 -1.51 -11.58 17.27
CA ALA A 160 -2.48 -10.61 16.80
C ALA A 160 -1.95 -9.21 17.13
N PHE A 161 -1.95 -8.33 16.15
CA PHE A 161 -1.58 -6.94 16.37
C PHE A 161 -2.62 -6.30 17.28
N VAL A 162 -2.15 -5.74 18.38
CA VAL A 162 -3.01 -5.05 19.36
C VAL A 162 -2.59 -3.59 19.36
N CYS A 163 -3.52 -2.72 18.99
CA CYS A 163 -3.30 -1.28 18.95
C CYS A 163 -4.07 -0.58 20.08
N PRO A 164 -3.48 0.46 20.70
CA PRO A 164 -4.15 1.23 21.73
C PRO A 164 -5.31 2.05 21.15
N VAL A 165 -6.50 1.87 21.70
CA VAL A 165 -7.67 2.71 21.39
C VAL A 165 -7.46 4.06 22.09
N ILE A 166 -7.45 5.14 21.30
CA ILE A 166 -7.16 6.51 21.79
C ILE A 166 -8.37 7.44 21.72
N ALA A 167 -9.40 7.07 20.96
CA ALA A 167 -10.67 7.75 20.85
C ALA A 167 -11.75 6.73 20.44
N PRO A 168 -13.05 7.06 20.50
CA PRO A 168 -14.13 6.15 20.12
C PRO A 168 -13.90 5.54 18.72
N LYS A 169 -13.66 4.22 18.68
CA LYS A 169 -13.39 3.45 17.45
C LYS A 169 -12.19 3.94 16.62
N ILE A 170 -11.23 4.59 17.26
CA ILE A 170 -9.95 5.00 16.66
C ILE A 170 -8.81 4.40 17.48
N ALA A 171 -7.93 3.68 16.85
CA ALA A 171 -6.71 3.17 17.45
C ALA A 171 -5.48 3.84 16.85
N GLN A 172 -4.44 4.08 17.67
CA GLN A 172 -3.15 4.54 17.18
C GLN A 172 -2.33 3.37 16.71
N VAL A 173 -1.69 3.52 15.55
CA VAL A 173 -0.82 2.52 14.95
C VAL A 173 0.49 3.15 14.49
N ASP A 174 1.49 2.33 14.21
CA ASP A 174 2.73 2.82 13.62
C ASP A 174 2.66 2.89 12.09
N CYS A 175 2.00 1.89 11.49
CA CYS A 175 1.82 1.80 10.04
C CYS A 175 0.40 1.34 9.73
N VAL A 176 -0.30 2.05 8.88
CA VAL A 176 -1.53 1.57 8.23
C VAL A 176 -1.19 0.78 6.97
N ALA A 177 -2.08 -0.11 6.54
CA ALA A 177 -1.89 -0.86 5.30
C ALA A 177 -1.88 0.08 4.08
N GLY A 178 -0.87 -0.04 3.23
CA GLY A 178 -0.70 0.78 2.05
C GLY A 178 -1.74 0.56 0.95
N CYS A 179 -2.54 -0.50 1.04
CA CYS A 179 -3.53 -0.81 0.02
C CYS A 179 -4.76 0.12 0.04
N PHE A 180 -5.14 0.67 1.21
CA PHE A 180 -6.17 1.70 1.33
C PHE A 180 -5.97 2.54 2.59
N PHE A 181 -5.71 3.82 2.40
CA PHE A 181 -5.65 4.81 3.48
C PHE A 181 -5.97 6.21 2.95
N LEU A 182 -6.38 7.11 3.86
CA LEU A 182 -6.51 8.54 3.58
C LEU A 182 -5.41 9.30 4.32
N ALA A 183 -4.94 10.41 3.73
CA ALA A 183 -3.89 11.23 4.31
C ALA A 183 -4.17 12.72 4.12
N LYS A 184 -3.81 13.55 5.11
CA LYS A 184 -3.79 15.00 4.97
C LYS A 184 -2.62 15.41 4.08
N VAL A 185 -2.89 16.18 3.03
CA VAL A 185 -1.85 16.69 2.11
C VAL A 185 -0.84 17.57 2.84
N SER A 186 -1.26 18.39 3.81
CA SER A 186 -0.35 19.19 4.62
C SER A 186 0.70 18.35 5.34
N CYS A 187 0.28 17.23 5.95
CA CYS A 187 1.19 16.31 6.64
C CYS A 187 2.10 15.57 5.65
N LEU A 188 1.56 15.14 4.50
CA LEU A 188 2.37 14.49 3.46
C LEU A 188 3.48 15.41 2.93
N LYS A 189 3.18 16.70 2.71
CA LYS A 189 4.17 17.70 2.30
C LYS A 189 5.30 17.82 3.32
N GLU A 190 4.99 17.89 4.61
CA GLU A 190 6.00 17.96 5.66
C GLU A 190 6.82 16.68 5.81
N MET A 191 6.25 15.54 5.43
CA MET A 191 6.91 14.23 5.43
C MET A 191 7.65 13.95 4.12
N ASP A 192 7.66 14.89 3.15
CA ASP A 192 8.25 14.70 1.83
C ASP A 192 7.60 13.53 1.07
N PHE A 193 6.27 13.43 1.15
CA PHE A 193 5.41 12.43 0.50
C PHE A 193 5.85 10.97 0.77
N LEU A 194 5.52 10.04 -0.13
CA LEU A 194 6.01 8.67 -0.06
C LEU A 194 7.46 8.61 -0.56
N ASP A 195 8.28 7.76 0.05
CA ASP A 195 9.71 7.65 -0.30
C ASP A 195 9.92 6.89 -1.61
N GLU A 196 10.32 7.59 -2.66
CA GLU A 196 10.50 7.03 -4.02
C GLU A 196 11.75 6.16 -4.18
N ASN A 197 12.61 6.09 -3.16
CA ASN A 197 13.79 5.23 -3.18
C ASN A 197 13.46 3.75 -2.92
N THR A 198 12.19 3.43 -2.64
CA THR A 198 11.68 2.06 -2.63
C THR A 198 10.79 1.84 -3.83
N PHE A 199 11.09 0.80 -4.61
CA PHE A 199 10.23 0.42 -5.74
C PHE A 199 8.94 -0.26 -5.26
N LEU A 200 9.07 -1.17 -4.30
CA LEU A 200 7.96 -1.92 -3.71
C LEU A 200 8.38 -2.49 -2.35
N TYR A 201 7.43 -2.53 -1.41
CA TYR A 201 7.56 -2.99 -0.02
C TYR A 201 8.34 -2.03 0.90
N ASN A 202 7.93 -1.95 2.13
CA ASN A 202 8.42 -1.10 3.22
C ASN A 202 8.13 0.40 3.05
N GLU A 203 7.39 0.82 2.07
CA GLU A 203 6.91 2.19 1.92
C GLU A 203 6.12 2.65 3.13
N GLU A 204 5.23 1.81 3.67
CA GLU A 204 4.44 2.08 4.87
C GLU A 204 5.34 2.21 6.12
N ASN A 205 6.35 1.35 6.24
CA ASN A 205 7.32 1.44 7.35
C ASN A 205 8.08 2.76 7.32
N ILE A 206 8.46 3.24 6.13
CA ILE A 206 9.15 4.51 5.97
C ILE A 206 8.23 5.67 6.28
N LEU A 207 6.99 5.61 5.79
CA LEU A 207 5.98 6.63 6.04
C LEU A 207 5.69 6.74 7.55
N GLY A 208 5.48 5.61 8.23
CA GLY A 208 5.29 5.56 9.68
C GLY A 208 6.48 6.13 10.48
N ILE A 209 7.73 5.84 10.04
CA ILE A 209 8.92 6.44 10.67
C ILE A 209 8.91 7.97 10.49
N ARG A 210 8.65 8.47 9.28
CA ARG A 210 8.59 9.91 8.99
C ARG A 210 7.44 10.59 9.75
N CYS A 211 6.28 9.94 9.82
CA CYS A 211 5.11 10.38 10.57
C CYS A 211 5.49 10.62 12.07
N LYS A 212 6.09 9.63 12.71
CA LYS A 212 6.60 9.76 14.09
C LYS A 212 7.67 10.84 14.26
N GLN A 213 8.60 10.96 13.31
CA GLN A 213 9.66 11.98 13.36
C GLN A 213 9.11 13.40 13.31
N LYS A 214 7.96 13.59 12.66
CA LYS A 214 7.26 14.88 12.58
C LYS A 214 6.27 15.12 13.74
N GLY A 215 6.14 14.17 14.66
CA GLY A 215 5.19 14.25 15.79
C GLY A 215 3.74 13.97 15.41
N TYR A 216 3.52 13.43 14.21
CA TYR A 216 2.21 13.00 13.72
C TYR A 216 1.87 11.57 14.15
N ARG A 217 0.61 11.20 13.94
CA ARG A 217 0.07 9.87 14.25
C ARG A 217 -0.57 9.26 13.01
N GLU A 218 -0.35 7.97 12.81
CA GLU A 218 -1.20 7.13 11.97
C GLU A 218 -2.26 6.48 12.84
N VAL A 219 -3.49 6.42 12.33
CA VAL A 219 -4.63 5.86 13.08
C VAL A 219 -5.41 4.86 12.24
N LEU A 220 -6.09 3.95 12.92
CA LEU A 220 -6.96 2.93 12.33
C LEU A 220 -8.39 3.19 12.75
N ALA A 221 -9.33 3.29 11.80
CA ALA A 221 -10.74 3.34 12.04
C ALA A 221 -11.29 1.93 12.28
N LEU A 222 -11.58 1.60 13.55
CA LEU A 222 -11.95 0.24 13.98
C LEU A 222 -13.35 -0.21 13.56
N ASP A 223 -14.16 0.71 13.04
CA ASP A 223 -15.52 0.49 12.57
C ASP A 223 -15.67 0.67 11.05
N GLN A 224 -14.57 0.85 10.34
CA GLN A 224 -14.57 0.98 8.90
C GLN A 224 -13.82 -0.20 8.28
N PHE A 225 -14.50 -0.93 7.41
CA PHE A 225 -14.00 -2.21 6.85
C PHE A 225 -13.93 -2.14 5.34
N TYR A 226 -12.95 -2.86 4.78
CA TYR A 226 -12.82 -3.08 3.34
C TYR A 226 -12.22 -4.46 3.06
N VAL A 227 -12.54 -5.02 1.90
CA VAL A 227 -12.01 -6.31 1.47
C VAL A 227 -10.76 -6.09 0.63
N HIS A 228 -9.67 -6.80 0.95
CA HIS A 228 -8.48 -6.88 0.11
C HIS A 228 -8.51 -8.19 -0.68
N ASN A 229 -8.90 -8.10 -1.94
CA ASN A 229 -9.17 -9.27 -2.77
C ASN A 229 -7.90 -9.75 -3.51
N HIS A 230 -7.07 -10.50 -2.84
CA HIS A 230 -5.92 -11.15 -3.48
C HIS A 230 -6.36 -12.20 -4.49
N ARG A 231 -6.55 -11.84 -5.75
CA ARG A 231 -6.88 -12.82 -6.80
C ARG A 231 -5.76 -13.84 -6.99
N SER A 232 -6.05 -15.11 -6.67
CA SER A 232 -5.10 -16.23 -6.68
C SER A 232 -5.10 -17.05 -7.99
N GLY A 233 -5.55 -16.47 -9.11
CA GLY A 233 -5.75 -17.18 -10.39
C GLY A 233 -4.51 -17.55 -11.21
N LYS A 234 -3.29 -17.24 -10.76
CA LYS A 234 -2.06 -17.44 -11.55
C LYS A 234 -1.54 -18.86 -11.51
N LYS A 235 -0.95 -19.33 -12.64
CA LYS A 235 -0.29 -20.65 -12.77
C LYS A 235 0.89 -20.77 -11.81
N SER A 236 1.27 -22.00 -11.42
CA SER A 236 2.29 -22.25 -10.38
C SER A 236 3.66 -21.64 -10.72
N ASP A 237 4.05 -21.60 -12.01
CA ASP A 237 5.34 -21.07 -12.44
C ASP A 237 5.37 -19.55 -12.41
N GLU A 238 4.27 -18.89 -12.79
CA GLU A 238 4.11 -17.45 -12.66
C GLU A 238 4.16 -17.02 -11.18
N LYS A 239 3.52 -17.78 -10.30
CA LYS A 239 3.59 -17.54 -8.84
C LYS A 239 5.02 -17.65 -8.31
N PHE A 240 5.81 -18.59 -8.84
CA PHE A 240 7.20 -18.77 -8.42
C PHE A 240 8.09 -17.61 -8.88
N LEU A 241 8.00 -17.19 -10.14
CA LEU A 241 8.72 -16.04 -10.66
C LEU A 241 8.35 -14.75 -9.93
N GLN A 242 7.05 -14.53 -9.66
CA GLN A 242 6.59 -13.40 -8.87
C GLN A 242 7.18 -13.41 -7.46
N LYS A 243 7.28 -14.59 -6.81
CA LYS A 243 7.91 -14.71 -5.50
C LYS A 243 9.39 -14.33 -5.52
N ILE A 244 10.13 -14.68 -6.58
CA ILE A 244 11.53 -14.28 -6.76
C ILE A 244 11.62 -12.75 -6.88
N HIS A 245 10.79 -12.14 -7.75
CA HIS A 245 10.76 -10.69 -7.92
C HIS A 245 10.37 -9.96 -6.63
N ALA A 246 9.31 -10.41 -5.95
CA ALA A 246 8.88 -9.87 -4.67
C ALA A 246 10.00 -9.94 -3.61
N THR A 247 10.70 -11.08 -3.51
CA THR A 247 11.83 -11.25 -2.58
C THR A 247 12.96 -10.26 -2.89
N ARG A 248 13.27 -10.05 -4.17
CA ARG A 248 14.32 -9.10 -4.61
C ARG A 248 13.96 -7.65 -4.27
N HIS A 249 12.73 -7.22 -4.53
CA HIS A 249 12.25 -5.88 -4.19
C HIS A 249 12.23 -5.68 -2.68
N SER A 250 11.67 -6.63 -1.92
CA SER A 250 11.65 -6.60 -0.46
C SER A 250 13.08 -6.49 0.13
N TYR A 251 14.06 -7.22 -0.42
CA TYR A 251 15.45 -7.12 0.02
C TYR A 251 16.04 -5.73 -0.21
N ARG A 252 15.85 -5.17 -1.41
CA ARG A 252 16.36 -3.84 -1.76
C ARG A 252 15.76 -2.76 -0.87
N SER A 253 14.45 -2.80 -0.66
CA SER A 253 13.74 -1.85 0.21
C SER A 253 14.20 -1.96 1.66
N ARG A 254 14.42 -3.19 2.18
CA ARG A 254 14.97 -3.40 3.52
C ARG A 254 16.41 -2.91 3.66
N GLN A 255 17.24 -3.08 2.61
CA GLN A 255 18.59 -2.51 2.61
C GLN A 255 18.55 -0.98 2.71
N TYR A 256 17.68 -0.35 1.92
CA TYR A 256 17.48 1.09 1.97
C TYR A 256 17.03 1.55 3.36
N LEU A 257 16.01 0.90 3.91
CA LEU A 257 15.51 1.17 5.25
C LEU A 257 16.61 1.03 6.33
N CYS A 258 17.41 -0.03 6.26
CA CYS A 258 18.54 -0.22 7.16
C CYS A 258 19.59 0.90 7.05
N LYS A 259 19.92 1.31 5.83
CA LYS A 259 20.92 2.36 5.60
C LYS A 259 20.44 3.70 6.12
N LYS A 260 19.22 4.09 5.74
CA LYS A 260 18.68 5.42 6.01
C LYS A 260 18.24 5.61 7.47
N TYR A 261 17.52 4.64 8.03
CA TYR A 261 16.85 4.80 9.32
C TYR A 261 17.46 4.01 10.47
N TYR A 262 18.26 2.97 10.20
CA TYR A 262 18.88 2.13 11.25
C TYR A 262 20.42 2.25 11.30
N ARG A 263 20.98 3.33 10.74
CA ARG A 263 22.43 3.60 10.73
C ARG A 263 23.24 2.39 10.23
N SER A 264 22.78 1.73 9.17
CA SER A 264 23.38 0.52 8.58
C SER A 264 23.48 -0.70 9.52
N LYS A 265 22.95 -0.61 10.73
CA LYS A 265 22.93 -1.76 11.65
C LYS A 265 21.98 -2.84 11.12
N GLY A 266 22.48 -4.07 11.03
CA GLY A 266 21.73 -5.23 10.51
C GLY A 266 21.94 -5.52 9.02
N LEU A 267 22.66 -4.69 8.25
CA LEU A 267 22.94 -4.95 6.83
C LEU A 267 23.64 -6.27 6.58
N MET A 268 24.63 -6.62 7.42
CA MET A 268 25.35 -7.90 7.31
C MET A 268 24.39 -9.08 7.48
N MET A 269 23.51 -9.03 8.48
CA MET A 269 22.54 -10.08 8.72
C MET A 269 21.51 -10.15 7.58
N LEU A 270 21.08 -9.01 7.07
CA LEU A 270 20.19 -8.94 5.92
C LEU A 270 20.84 -9.52 4.66
N TRP A 271 22.13 -9.23 4.43
CA TRP A 271 22.89 -9.80 3.33
C TRP A 271 23.01 -11.33 3.45
N LEU A 272 23.33 -11.82 4.66
CA LEU A 272 23.43 -13.26 4.93
C LEU A 272 22.09 -13.98 4.67
N THR A 273 21.00 -13.43 5.19
CA THR A 273 19.66 -14.00 4.99
C THR A 273 19.23 -13.99 3.53
N GLU A 274 19.62 -12.97 2.75
CA GLU A 274 19.37 -12.94 1.32
C GLU A 274 20.13 -14.04 0.57
N ARG A 275 21.39 -14.32 0.94
CA ARG A 275 22.17 -15.42 0.34
C ARG A 275 21.51 -16.77 0.61
N ILE A 276 21.06 -16.99 1.86
CA ILE A 276 20.32 -18.20 2.23
C ILE A 276 19.02 -18.32 1.42
N ASN A 277 18.25 -17.23 1.28
CA ASN A 277 17.02 -17.22 0.50
C ASN A 277 17.25 -17.55 -0.98
N ARG A 278 18.32 -17.02 -1.59
CA ARG A 278 18.66 -17.32 -2.99
C ARG A 278 18.97 -18.78 -3.19
N VAL A 279 19.77 -19.39 -2.30
CA VAL A 279 20.06 -20.83 -2.35
C VAL A 279 18.77 -21.63 -2.19
N TYR A 280 17.94 -21.29 -1.22
CA TYR A 280 16.66 -21.95 -1.01
C TYR A 280 15.74 -21.87 -2.26
N LEU A 281 15.62 -20.67 -2.85
CA LEU A 281 14.79 -20.48 -4.05
C LEU A 281 15.35 -21.24 -5.25
N ALA A 282 16.67 -21.30 -5.42
CA ALA A 282 17.29 -22.09 -6.46
C ALA A 282 17.00 -23.59 -6.28
N LEU A 283 17.15 -24.12 -5.07
CA LEU A 283 16.86 -25.53 -4.77
C LEU A 283 15.36 -25.84 -4.96
N ALA A 284 14.47 -24.94 -4.54
CA ALA A 284 13.04 -25.08 -4.75
C ALA A 284 12.67 -25.08 -6.25
N PHE A 285 13.35 -24.26 -7.05
CA PHE A 285 13.17 -24.25 -8.51
C PHE A 285 13.59 -25.58 -9.16
N ILE A 286 14.77 -26.10 -8.79
CA ILE A 286 15.29 -27.37 -9.28
C ILE A 286 14.32 -28.51 -8.90
N LYS A 287 13.90 -28.54 -7.64
CA LYS A 287 12.92 -29.55 -7.16
C LYS A 287 11.63 -29.52 -7.98
N ASN A 288 11.07 -28.32 -8.23
CA ASN A 288 9.84 -28.19 -9.01
C ASN A 288 10.01 -28.59 -10.48
N LYS A 289 11.23 -28.54 -11.03
CA LYS A 289 11.52 -29.00 -12.41
C LYS A 289 11.74 -30.51 -12.53
N ILE A 290 12.29 -31.13 -11.48
CA ILE A 290 12.63 -32.57 -11.48
C ILE A 290 11.39 -33.43 -11.18
N PHE A 291 10.46 -32.94 -10.36
CA PHE A 291 9.26 -33.68 -9.93
C PHE A 291 7.97 -33.29 -10.69
N ARG A 292 8.10 -32.67 -11.84
CA ARG A 292 7.10 -32.53 -12.90
C ARG A 292 7.42 -33.46 -14.07
#